data_ed36cd6d80c5919a038f6acb3f18308c
#
_entry.id   ed36cd6d80c5919a038f6acb3f18308c
#
_cell.length_a   1.000
_cell.length_b   1.000
_cell.length_c   1.000
_cell.angle_alpha   90.00
_cell.angle_beta   90.00
_cell.angle_gamma   90.00
#
_symmetry.space_group_name_H-M   'P 1'
#
loop_
_entity.id
_entity.type
_entity.pdbx_description
1 polymer ?
#
loop_
_entity_poly.entity_id
_entity_poly.type
_entity_poly.pdbx_seq_one_letter_code
_entity_poly.pdbx_strand_id
1 'polypeptide(L)'
;MKHPQIGICREGCPFLALVAFSALLFAILGFWFPALAFLLVLWLSSHFFRDPERVCPQERHCALSPADGRIVRIEHAGEPFTGKQLTCISIFMNLFDVHVNRMPVDARIGDIRYYPGKFFNASLDKASRDNERCAYALKADDGDFVMVQIAGLIARRIVSYAEIGDMGKKGERIGMIKFGSRVDLYLPPNFAPRVAVGQKVFAGQSIVAVRQQPDSAMSTEERERSPSPESPPASGTR
;
A
#
# COMPACT_ATOMS: atom_id res chain seq x y z
N MET A 1 16.79 6.46 -5.55
CA MET A 1 17.20 6.80 -6.95
C MET A 1 16.11 7.61 -7.61
N LYS A 2 16.38 8.89 -7.89
CA LYS A 2 15.39 9.79 -8.55
C LYS A 2 15.65 9.75 -10.04
N HIS A 3 14.93 8.90 -10.77
CA HIS A 3 14.85 9.06 -12.22
C HIS A 3 13.69 10.01 -12.54
N PRO A 4 13.89 11.03 -13.37
CA PRO A 4 12.79 11.87 -13.85
C PRO A 4 11.80 10.98 -14.60
N GLN A 5 10.54 10.97 -14.18
CA GLN A 5 9.51 10.13 -14.79
C GLN A 5 8.53 11.01 -15.53
N ILE A 6 8.24 10.64 -16.77
CA ILE A 6 7.33 11.33 -17.71
C ILE A 6 5.86 10.96 -17.38
N GLY A 7 5.54 10.70 -16.09
CA GLY A 7 4.20 10.28 -15.69
C GLY A 7 3.82 8.83 -16.09
N ILE A 8 4.77 8.09 -16.67
CA ILE A 8 4.64 6.68 -17.07
C ILE A 8 5.80 5.90 -16.45
N CYS A 9 5.51 4.74 -15.86
CA CYS A 9 6.55 3.89 -15.30
C CYS A 9 7.43 3.27 -16.40
N ARG A 10 8.71 3.13 -16.09
CA ARG A 10 9.74 2.64 -17.02
C ARG A 10 9.40 1.27 -17.62
N GLU A 11 8.78 0.40 -16.85
CA GLU A 11 8.38 -0.95 -17.23
C GLU A 11 7.31 -0.99 -18.32
N GLY A 12 6.56 0.11 -18.48
CA GLY A 12 5.56 0.28 -19.53
C GLY A 12 6.14 0.76 -20.86
N CYS A 13 7.26 1.49 -20.84
CA CYS A 13 7.80 2.15 -22.03
C CYS A 13 8.04 1.23 -23.23
N PRO A 14 8.68 0.04 -23.09
CA PRO A 14 8.91 -0.85 -24.24
C PRO A 14 7.61 -1.36 -24.85
N PHE A 15 6.63 -1.68 -24.00
CA PHE A 15 5.32 -2.16 -24.44
C PHE A 15 4.54 -1.06 -25.16
N LEU A 16 4.49 0.15 -24.59
CA LEU A 16 3.83 1.31 -25.18
C LEU A 16 4.45 1.69 -26.53
N ALA A 17 5.79 1.66 -26.64
CA ALA A 17 6.50 1.92 -27.89
C ALA A 17 6.12 0.92 -28.98
N LEU A 18 6.08 -0.39 -28.65
CA LEU A 18 5.68 -1.44 -29.59
C LEU A 18 4.24 -1.26 -30.08
N VAL A 19 3.30 -1.00 -29.16
CA VAL A 19 1.89 -0.80 -29.48
C VAL A 19 1.69 0.47 -30.33
N ALA A 20 2.39 1.56 -30.00
CA ALA A 20 2.35 2.80 -30.77
C ALA A 20 2.92 2.62 -32.18
N PHE A 21 4.05 1.90 -32.30
CA PHE A 21 4.63 1.55 -33.59
C PHE A 21 3.67 0.71 -34.44
N SER A 22 3.01 -0.28 -33.85
CA SER A 22 2.03 -1.12 -34.55
C SER A 22 0.84 -0.30 -35.03
N ALA A 23 0.31 0.60 -34.20
CA ALA A 23 -0.78 1.52 -34.57
C ALA A 23 -0.39 2.37 -35.79
N LEU A 24 0.80 2.97 -35.75
CA LEU A 24 1.33 3.80 -36.83
C LEU A 24 1.51 2.99 -38.11
N LEU A 25 2.11 1.80 -38.05
CA LEU A 25 2.32 0.93 -39.20
C LEU A 25 1.01 0.57 -39.89
N PHE A 26 -0.01 0.14 -39.14
CA PHE A 26 -1.31 -0.17 -39.72
C PHE A 26 -2.03 1.05 -40.30
N ALA A 27 -1.84 2.22 -39.69
CA ALA A 27 -2.37 3.47 -40.24
C ALA A 27 -1.72 3.84 -41.58
N ILE A 28 -0.40 3.71 -41.71
CA ILE A 28 0.34 3.98 -42.97
C ILE A 28 -0.07 2.99 -44.07
N LEU A 29 -0.30 1.71 -43.72
CA LEU A 29 -0.72 0.67 -44.64
C LEU A 29 -2.21 0.76 -45.04
N GLY A 30 -2.97 1.74 -44.51
CA GLY A 30 -4.38 1.94 -44.78
C GLY A 30 -5.32 0.97 -44.04
N PHE A 31 -4.83 0.15 -43.15
CA PHE A 31 -5.61 -0.77 -42.33
C PHE A 31 -6.18 -0.04 -41.10
N TRP A 32 -7.24 0.72 -41.25
CA TRP A 32 -7.78 1.59 -40.21
C TRP A 32 -8.39 0.84 -39.01
N PHE A 33 -9.02 -0.33 -39.19
CA PHE A 33 -9.55 -1.15 -38.09
C PHE A 33 -8.45 -1.62 -37.13
N PRO A 34 -7.38 -2.31 -37.58
CA PRO A 34 -6.26 -2.64 -36.71
C PRO A 34 -5.60 -1.40 -36.10
N ALA A 35 -5.45 -0.31 -36.86
CA ALA A 35 -4.86 0.93 -36.33
C ALA A 35 -5.67 1.46 -35.12
N LEU A 36 -7.02 1.55 -35.24
CA LEU A 36 -7.89 1.94 -34.14
C LEU A 36 -7.83 0.96 -32.95
N ALA A 37 -7.77 -0.35 -33.20
CA ALA A 37 -7.64 -1.33 -32.14
C ALA A 37 -6.33 -1.14 -31.35
N PHE A 38 -5.21 -0.92 -32.05
CA PHE A 38 -3.92 -0.63 -31.38
C PHE A 38 -3.91 0.71 -30.66
N LEU A 39 -4.60 1.75 -31.16
CA LEU A 39 -4.77 3.01 -30.43
C LEU A 39 -5.57 2.83 -29.15
N LEU A 40 -6.62 2.01 -29.16
CA LEU A 40 -7.36 1.69 -27.94
C LEU A 40 -6.49 0.94 -26.93
N VAL A 41 -5.69 -0.05 -27.38
CA VAL A 41 -4.73 -0.78 -26.54
C VAL A 41 -3.68 0.19 -25.99
N LEU A 42 -3.19 1.12 -26.80
CA LEU A 42 -2.22 2.14 -26.37
C LEU A 42 -2.80 3.02 -25.28
N TRP A 43 -4.03 3.50 -25.44
CA TRP A 43 -4.71 4.32 -24.44
C TRP A 43 -4.92 3.57 -23.11
N LEU A 44 -5.43 2.32 -23.16
CA LEU A 44 -5.61 1.48 -21.97
C LEU A 44 -4.29 1.20 -21.27
N SER A 45 -3.25 0.87 -22.03
CA SER A 45 -1.93 0.58 -21.48
C SER A 45 -1.26 1.82 -20.89
N SER A 46 -1.39 2.98 -21.54
CA SER A 46 -0.89 4.24 -20.99
C SER A 46 -1.57 4.58 -19.67
N HIS A 47 -2.87 4.33 -19.56
CA HIS A 47 -3.61 4.50 -18.32
C HIS A 47 -3.14 3.55 -17.22
N PHE A 48 -2.86 2.29 -17.56
CA PHE A 48 -2.38 1.28 -16.62
C PHE A 48 -0.96 1.60 -16.11
N PHE A 49 -0.05 1.98 -17.01
CA PHE A 49 1.36 2.26 -16.68
C PHE A 49 1.60 3.68 -16.17
N ARG A 50 0.54 4.44 -15.85
CA ARG A 50 0.71 5.79 -15.32
C ARG A 50 1.38 5.77 -13.93
N ASP A 51 2.24 6.74 -13.70
CA ASP A 51 2.92 6.95 -12.42
C ASP A 51 2.93 8.46 -12.08
N PRO A 52 1.81 8.99 -11.56
CA PRO A 52 1.69 10.41 -11.25
C PRO A 52 2.61 10.79 -10.08
N GLU A 53 3.19 11.99 -10.15
CA GLU A 53 3.87 12.57 -8.99
C GLU A 53 2.85 12.83 -7.88
N ARG A 54 3.30 12.67 -6.62
CA ARG A 54 2.43 12.80 -5.46
C ARG A 54 3.07 13.63 -4.36
N VAL A 55 2.27 14.48 -3.77
CA VAL A 55 2.66 15.25 -2.59
C VAL A 55 2.32 14.41 -1.36
N CYS A 56 3.36 14.05 -0.59
CA CYS A 56 3.20 13.26 0.62
C CYS A 56 2.82 14.18 1.80
N PRO A 57 1.88 13.77 2.66
CA PRO A 57 1.60 14.44 3.93
C PRO A 57 2.86 14.56 4.79
N GLN A 58 3.07 15.73 5.39
CA GLN A 58 4.22 16.01 6.26
C GLN A 58 3.97 15.56 7.73
N GLU A 59 2.84 14.91 8.00
CA GLU A 59 2.50 14.40 9.32
C GLU A 59 3.56 13.40 9.82
N ARG A 60 4.03 13.62 11.05
CA ARG A 60 5.02 12.75 11.69
C ARG A 60 4.32 11.53 12.30
N HIS A 61 5.07 10.47 12.54
CA HIS A 61 4.59 9.25 13.21
C HIS A 61 3.34 8.65 12.56
N CYS A 62 3.24 8.71 11.24
CA CYS A 62 2.18 8.10 10.45
C CYS A 62 2.73 7.20 9.35
N ALA A 63 1.98 6.17 8.99
CA ALA A 63 2.23 5.34 7.82
C ALA A 63 1.25 5.69 6.70
N LEU A 64 1.80 5.88 5.49
CA LEU A 64 1.02 6.14 4.28
C LEU A 64 0.63 4.83 3.60
N SER A 65 -0.44 4.89 2.80
CA SER A 65 -0.81 3.78 1.94
C SER A 65 0.35 3.45 0.98
N PRO A 66 0.80 2.19 0.92
CA PRO A 66 1.81 1.76 -0.05
C PRO A 66 1.24 1.55 -1.46
N ALA A 67 -0.08 1.54 -1.62
CA ALA A 67 -0.77 1.24 -2.87
C ALA A 67 -2.01 2.10 -3.06
N ASP A 68 -2.40 2.31 -4.34
CA ASP A 68 -3.73 2.78 -4.68
C ASP A 68 -4.71 1.62 -4.59
N GLY A 69 -5.91 1.87 -4.11
CA GLY A 69 -6.91 0.82 -4.10
C GLY A 69 -7.96 0.98 -3.01
N ARG A 70 -8.53 -0.13 -2.61
CA ARG A 70 -9.55 -0.22 -1.58
C ARG A 70 -9.09 -1.13 -0.44
N ILE A 71 -9.27 -0.70 0.79
CA ILE A 71 -9.04 -1.54 1.97
C ILE A 71 -10.04 -2.68 1.94
N VAL A 72 -9.55 -3.90 1.82
CA VAL A 72 -10.40 -5.11 1.80
C VAL A 72 -10.40 -5.84 3.13
N ARG A 73 -9.35 -5.64 3.95
CA ARG A 73 -9.21 -6.31 5.24
C ARG A 73 -8.34 -5.52 6.20
N ILE A 74 -8.69 -5.60 7.47
CA ILE A 74 -7.87 -5.18 8.62
C ILE A 74 -8.01 -6.29 9.64
N GLU A 75 -6.93 -7.04 9.89
CA GLU A 75 -6.94 -8.21 10.78
C GLU A 75 -5.58 -8.42 11.45
N HIS A 76 -5.52 -9.26 12.48
CA HIS A 76 -4.25 -9.74 13.00
C HIS A 76 -3.80 -10.95 12.17
N ALA A 77 -2.59 -10.90 11.64
CA ALA A 77 -2.03 -11.96 10.83
C ALA A 77 -0.53 -12.13 11.09
N GLY A 78 -0.03 -13.35 10.88
CA GLY A 78 1.40 -13.66 10.98
C GLY A 78 2.18 -13.02 9.83
N GLU A 79 3.15 -12.20 10.16
CA GLU A 79 4.00 -11.58 9.15
C GLU A 79 5.03 -12.60 8.60
N PRO A 80 5.52 -12.45 7.34
CA PRO A 80 6.24 -13.51 6.64
C PRO A 80 7.69 -13.75 7.07
N PHE A 81 8.30 -12.89 7.90
CA PHE A 81 9.70 -13.03 8.32
C PHE A 81 9.88 -13.80 9.61
N THR A 82 9.08 -13.50 10.64
CA THR A 82 9.18 -14.10 11.97
C THR A 82 7.91 -14.82 12.42
N GLY A 83 6.80 -14.66 11.70
CA GLY A 83 5.50 -15.22 12.04
C GLY A 83 4.77 -14.49 13.17
N LYS A 84 5.28 -13.35 13.64
CA LYS A 84 4.62 -12.55 14.67
C LYS A 84 3.24 -12.09 14.21
N GLN A 85 2.27 -12.18 15.11
CA GLN A 85 0.92 -11.69 14.89
C GLN A 85 0.92 -10.15 14.98
N LEU A 86 0.70 -9.50 13.85
CA LEU A 86 0.67 -8.05 13.74
C LEU A 86 -0.64 -7.61 13.07
N THR A 87 -1.05 -6.37 13.31
CA THR A 87 -2.16 -5.78 12.56
C THR A 87 -1.77 -5.63 11.10
N CYS A 88 -2.52 -6.26 10.21
CA CYS A 88 -2.32 -6.26 8.76
C CYS A 88 -3.45 -5.47 8.10
N ILE A 89 -3.09 -4.49 7.27
CA ILE A 89 -3.99 -3.75 6.39
C ILE A 89 -3.79 -4.27 4.97
N SER A 90 -4.83 -4.86 4.38
CA SER A 90 -4.82 -5.38 3.01
C SER A 90 -5.48 -4.40 2.05
N ILE A 91 -4.76 -4.00 1.00
CA ILE A 91 -5.18 -3.03 0.00
C ILE A 91 -5.28 -3.72 -1.35
N PHE A 92 -6.49 -3.85 -1.88
CA PHE A 92 -6.74 -4.44 -3.19
C PHE A 92 -6.69 -3.35 -4.27
N MET A 93 -5.92 -3.62 -5.33
CA MET A 93 -5.73 -2.76 -6.48
C MET A 93 -6.48 -3.35 -7.67
N ASN A 94 -7.47 -2.64 -8.20
CA ASN A 94 -8.13 -3.03 -9.45
C ASN A 94 -7.32 -2.57 -10.67
N LEU A 95 -7.71 -3.01 -11.86
CA LEU A 95 -6.98 -2.71 -13.11
C LEU A 95 -6.84 -1.21 -13.42
N PHE A 96 -7.73 -0.37 -12.91
CA PHE A 96 -7.75 1.08 -13.14
C PHE A 96 -7.00 1.89 -12.07
N ASP A 97 -6.55 1.26 -10.99
CA ASP A 97 -5.73 1.91 -9.97
C ASP A 97 -4.27 2.05 -10.44
N VAL A 98 -3.50 2.94 -9.82
CA VAL A 98 -2.05 3.05 -10.09
C VAL A 98 -1.33 1.87 -9.45
N HIS A 99 -0.53 1.15 -10.24
CA HIS A 99 0.12 -0.09 -9.80
C HIS A 99 1.55 0.09 -9.27
N VAL A 100 2.06 1.32 -9.28
CA VAL A 100 3.34 1.65 -8.64
C VAL A 100 3.13 1.73 -7.14
N ASN A 101 3.88 0.93 -6.39
CA ASN A 101 3.84 0.90 -4.94
C ASN A 101 4.87 1.85 -4.34
N ARG A 102 4.56 2.39 -3.16
CA ARG A 102 5.37 3.42 -2.50
C ARG A 102 5.69 3.05 -1.06
N MET A 103 6.82 3.57 -0.57
CA MET A 103 7.24 3.44 0.82
C MET A 103 6.18 3.99 1.76
N PRO A 104 5.71 3.20 2.75
CA PRO A 104 4.71 3.68 3.72
C PRO A 104 5.30 4.63 4.77
N VAL A 105 6.57 4.48 5.08
CA VAL A 105 7.32 5.22 6.11
C VAL A 105 8.75 5.48 5.64
N ASP A 106 9.46 6.39 6.29
CA ASP A 106 10.90 6.51 6.15
C ASP A 106 11.54 5.28 6.82
N ALA A 107 12.22 4.44 6.04
CA ALA A 107 12.77 3.20 6.57
C ALA A 107 13.97 2.70 5.75
N ARG A 108 14.84 1.93 6.42
CA ARG A 108 15.82 1.11 5.76
C ARG A 108 15.23 -0.23 5.37
N ILE A 109 15.54 -0.70 4.18
CA ILE A 109 15.19 -2.05 3.72
C ILE A 109 16.09 -3.05 4.45
N GLY A 110 15.54 -3.76 5.43
CA GLY A 110 16.29 -4.73 6.24
C GLY A 110 16.45 -6.09 5.58
N ASP A 111 15.40 -6.56 4.90
CA ASP A 111 15.40 -7.84 4.19
C ASP A 111 14.34 -7.80 3.07
N ILE A 112 14.57 -8.58 2.01
CA ILE A 112 13.63 -8.77 0.90
C ILE A 112 13.50 -10.26 0.64
N ARG A 113 12.28 -10.80 0.71
CA ARG A 113 12.01 -12.21 0.42
C ARG A 113 11.01 -12.35 -0.72
N TYR A 114 11.46 -13.01 -1.78
CA TYR A 114 10.60 -13.37 -2.89
C TYR A 114 10.13 -14.82 -2.72
N TYR A 115 8.81 -15.01 -2.86
CA TYR A 115 8.17 -16.30 -2.80
C TYR A 115 7.51 -16.57 -4.14
N PRO A 116 8.05 -17.52 -4.95
CA PRO A 116 7.38 -17.96 -6.16
C PRO A 116 6.04 -18.61 -5.80
N GLY A 117 5.02 -18.43 -6.63
CA GLY A 117 3.70 -18.94 -6.32
C GLY A 117 2.79 -19.01 -7.52
N LYS A 118 1.51 -19.29 -7.24
CA LYS A 118 0.42 -19.34 -8.22
C LYS A 118 -0.15 -17.95 -8.44
N PHE A 119 -1.13 -17.85 -9.36
CA PHE A 119 -1.80 -16.60 -9.69
C PHE A 119 -3.31 -16.77 -9.50
N PHE A 120 -3.77 -16.71 -8.25
CA PHE A 120 -5.18 -16.65 -7.92
C PHE A 120 -5.65 -15.19 -7.80
N ASN A 121 -6.98 -14.99 -7.79
CA ASN A 121 -7.53 -13.66 -7.54
C ASN A 121 -7.02 -13.11 -6.19
N ALA A 122 -6.35 -11.95 -6.23
CA ALA A 122 -5.68 -11.35 -5.07
C ALA A 122 -6.66 -10.93 -3.94
N SER A 123 -7.97 -10.84 -4.22
CA SER A 123 -9.00 -10.57 -3.20
C SER A 123 -9.29 -11.77 -2.30
N LEU A 124 -8.89 -12.99 -2.69
CA LEU A 124 -9.15 -14.21 -1.94
C LEU A 124 -8.11 -14.41 -0.83
N ASP A 125 -8.53 -15.05 0.27
CA ASP A 125 -7.66 -15.37 1.43
C ASP A 125 -6.47 -16.25 1.05
N LYS A 126 -6.69 -17.20 0.14
CA LYS A 126 -5.64 -18.10 -0.36
C LYS A 126 -4.51 -17.35 -1.10
N ALA A 127 -4.78 -16.17 -1.65
CA ALA A 127 -3.79 -15.41 -2.41
C ALA A 127 -2.57 -15.01 -1.56
N SER A 128 -2.76 -14.71 -0.26
CA SER A 128 -1.66 -14.37 0.64
C SER A 128 -0.68 -15.52 0.89
N ARG A 129 -1.11 -16.77 0.67
CA ARG A 129 -0.27 -17.97 0.92
C ARG A 129 0.25 -18.58 -0.37
N ASP A 130 -0.59 -18.64 -1.40
CA ASP A 130 -0.33 -19.43 -2.61
C ASP A 130 0.18 -18.61 -3.79
N ASN A 131 -0.08 -17.27 -3.82
CA ASN A 131 0.34 -16.43 -4.93
C ASN A 131 1.80 -16.01 -4.82
N GLU A 132 2.37 -15.69 -6.00
CA GLU A 132 3.66 -15.02 -6.11
C GLU A 132 3.63 -13.73 -5.27
N ARG A 133 4.63 -13.56 -4.40
CA ARG A 133 4.71 -12.41 -3.50
C ARG A 133 6.14 -11.99 -3.21
N CYS A 134 6.31 -10.70 -2.94
CA CYS A 134 7.57 -10.11 -2.51
C CYS A 134 7.36 -9.38 -1.20
N ALA A 135 8.05 -9.80 -0.14
CA ALA A 135 7.98 -9.21 1.19
C ALA A 135 9.20 -8.34 1.47
N TYR A 136 8.96 -7.19 2.07
CA TYR A 136 9.98 -6.22 2.48
C TYR A 136 9.91 -6.01 3.99
N ALA A 137 11.02 -6.23 4.69
CA ALA A 137 11.19 -5.82 6.07
C ALA A 137 11.68 -4.36 6.11
N LEU A 138 10.86 -3.46 6.62
CA LEU A 138 11.11 -2.03 6.67
C LEU A 138 11.50 -1.63 8.09
N LYS A 139 12.76 -1.29 8.31
CA LYS A 139 13.32 -0.86 9.59
C LYS A 139 13.19 0.65 9.72
N ALA A 140 12.20 1.12 10.48
CA ALA A 140 11.96 2.53 10.74
C ALA A 140 12.22 2.90 12.20
N ASP A 141 12.49 4.17 12.47
CA ASP A 141 12.77 4.68 13.83
C ASP A 141 11.58 4.44 14.79
N ASP A 142 10.36 4.50 14.25
CA ASP A 142 9.12 4.32 15.02
C ASP A 142 8.70 2.85 15.18
N GLY A 143 9.43 1.90 14.60
CA GLY A 143 9.16 0.46 14.66
C GLY A 143 9.29 -0.24 13.31
N ASP A 144 9.30 -1.56 13.34
CA ASP A 144 9.49 -2.39 12.17
C ASP A 144 8.15 -2.65 11.45
N PHE A 145 8.05 -2.24 10.19
CA PHE A 145 6.92 -2.55 9.31
C PHE A 145 7.29 -3.70 8.37
N VAL A 146 6.27 -4.43 7.93
CA VAL A 146 6.45 -5.38 6.83
C VAL A 146 5.45 -5.03 5.73
N MET A 147 5.93 -4.91 4.50
CA MET A 147 5.10 -4.71 3.32
C MET A 147 5.22 -5.93 2.41
N VAL A 148 4.08 -6.44 1.94
CA VAL A 148 4.04 -7.60 1.04
C VAL A 148 3.28 -7.24 -0.23
N GLN A 149 3.96 -7.30 -1.36
CA GLN A 149 3.35 -7.25 -2.68
C GLN A 149 2.87 -8.64 -3.06
N ILE A 150 1.61 -8.78 -3.46
CA ILE A 150 0.98 -10.05 -3.81
C ILE A 150 0.41 -9.94 -5.22
N ALA A 151 0.90 -10.77 -6.13
CA ALA A 151 0.42 -10.83 -7.50
C ALA A 151 -0.98 -11.42 -7.58
N GLY A 152 -1.83 -10.88 -8.45
CA GLY A 152 -3.17 -11.40 -8.72
C GLY A 152 -3.24 -12.34 -9.93
N LEU A 153 -4.45 -12.70 -10.33
CA LEU A 153 -4.73 -13.69 -11.40
C LEU A 153 -4.09 -13.35 -12.76
N ILE A 154 -4.09 -12.08 -13.12
CA ILE A 154 -3.53 -11.59 -14.40
C ILE A 154 -2.10 -11.11 -14.20
N ALA A 155 -1.70 -10.82 -12.95
CA ALA A 155 -0.36 -10.40 -12.59
C ALA A 155 0.64 -11.53 -12.88
N ARG A 156 1.63 -11.24 -13.70
CA ARG A 156 2.68 -12.23 -14.02
C ARG A 156 4.05 -11.79 -13.53
N ARG A 157 4.17 -10.64 -12.86
CA ARG A 157 5.47 -10.16 -12.39
C ARG A 157 5.34 -9.07 -11.33
N ILE A 158 6.05 -9.26 -10.24
CA ILE A 158 6.38 -8.24 -9.26
C ILE A 158 7.75 -7.66 -9.65
N VAL A 159 7.85 -6.34 -9.71
CA VAL A 159 9.11 -5.62 -9.96
C VAL A 159 9.48 -4.86 -8.69
N SER A 160 10.61 -5.20 -8.09
CA SER A 160 11.21 -4.45 -6.98
C SER A 160 12.18 -3.42 -7.52
N TYR A 161 12.14 -2.19 -6.99
CA TYR A 161 13.13 -1.14 -7.24
C TYR A 161 14.12 -0.98 -6.10
N ALA A 162 13.84 -1.62 -4.96
CA ALA A 162 14.64 -1.54 -3.76
C ALA A 162 15.58 -2.74 -3.63
N GLU A 163 16.73 -2.49 -3.02
CA GLU A 163 17.72 -3.48 -2.63
C GLU A 163 17.86 -3.50 -1.10
N ILE A 164 18.37 -4.63 -0.55
CA ILE A 164 18.63 -4.74 0.89
C ILE A 164 19.69 -3.70 1.29
N GLY A 165 19.38 -2.94 2.33
CA GLY A 165 20.24 -1.88 2.83
C GLY A 165 19.88 -0.47 2.35
N ASP A 166 19.05 -0.34 1.31
CA ASP A 166 18.58 0.96 0.81
C ASP A 166 17.82 1.74 1.89
N MET A 167 17.99 3.07 1.88
CA MET A 167 17.18 4.02 2.65
C MET A 167 16.08 4.58 1.75
N GLY A 168 14.83 4.21 2.03
CA GLY A 168 13.66 4.72 1.30
C GLY A 168 12.93 5.79 2.12
N LYS A 169 12.54 6.88 1.45
CA LYS A 169 11.71 7.94 2.05
C LYS A 169 10.23 7.64 1.88
N LYS A 170 9.43 8.05 2.85
CA LYS A 170 7.98 8.00 2.82
C LYS A 170 7.42 8.56 1.49
N GLY A 171 6.59 7.76 0.78
CA GLY A 171 6.05 8.09 -0.54
C GLY A 171 6.98 7.82 -1.72
N GLU A 172 8.24 7.44 -1.52
CA GLU A 172 9.16 7.04 -2.58
C GLU A 172 8.73 5.71 -3.21
N ARG A 173 8.98 5.54 -4.50
CA ARG A 173 8.63 4.34 -5.26
C ARG A 173 9.46 3.15 -4.81
N ILE A 174 8.83 2.03 -4.46
CA ILE A 174 9.52 0.81 -4.01
C ILE A 174 9.41 -0.33 -5.01
N GLY A 175 8.42 -0.30 -5.88
CA GLY A 175 8.20 -1.34 -6.85
C GLY A 175 6.89 -1.20 -7.61
N MET A 176 6.56 -2.21 -8.41
CA MET A 176 5.34 -2.27 -9.19
C MET A 176 4.83 -3.71 -9.27
N ILE A 177 3.50 -3.89 -9.26
CA ILE A 177 2.86 -5.18 -9.54
C ILE A 177 2.06 -5.04 -10.83
N LYS A 178 2.28 -5.93 -11.82
CA LYS A 178 1.57 -5.85 -13.10
C LYS A 178 0.23 -6.59 -13.01
N PHE A 179 -0.90 -5.90 -13.30
CA PHE A 179 -2.26 -6.42 -13.49
C PHE A 179 -2.94 -7.07 -12.27
N GLY A 180 -3.80 -6.31 -11.56
CA GLY A 180 -4.68 -6.77 -10.49
C GLY A 180 -3.93 -7.41 -9.33
N SER A 181 -3.86 -6.76 -8.18
CA SER A 181 -2.91 -7.12 -7.13
C SER A 181 -3.42 -6.71 -5.75
N ARG A 182 -2.70 -7.11 -4.73
CA ARG A 182 -2.92 -6.71 -3.35
C ARG A 182 -1.60 -6.34 -2.69
N VAL A 183 -1.62 -5.35 -1.83
CA VAL A 183 -0.50 -5.04 -0.94
C VAL A 183 -0.98 -5.18 0.48
N ASP A 184 -0.25 -5.96 1.27
CA ASP A 184 -0.46 -6.13 2.69
C ASP A 184 0.60 -5.32 3.45
N LEU A 185 0.14 -4.47 4.38
CA LEU A 185 0.99 -3.68 5.26
C LEU A 185 0.80 -4.14 6.71
N TYR A 186 1.82 -4.71 7.31
CA TYR A 186 1.87 -5.12 8.70
C TYR A 186 2.44 -3.98 9.54
N LEU A 187 1.71 -3.62 10.58
CA LEU A 187 2.02 -2.51 11.47
C LEU A 187 2.74 -3.00 12.72
N PRO A 188 3.74 -2.25 13.22
CA PRO A 188 4.31 -2.53 14.54
C PRO A 188 3.26 -2.30 15.65
N PRO A 189 3.42 -2.92 16.84
CA PRO A 189 2.42 -2.90 17.91
C PRO A 189 2.02 -1.50 18.41
N ASN A 190 2.91 -0.52 18.23
CA ASN A 190 2.68 0.88 18.64
C ASN A 190 1.95 1.71 17.57
N PHE A 191 1.44 1.09 16.49
CA PHE A 191 0.65 1.75 15.46
C PHE A 191 -0.78 1.21 15.42
N ALA A 192 -1.74 2.11 15.23
CA ALA A 192 -3.15 1.77 15.02
C ALA A 192 -3.62 2.15 13.61
N PRO A 193 -4.48 1.33 12.97
CA PRO A 193 -5.13 1.68 11.72
C PRO A 193 -5.97 2.96 11.86
N ARG A 194 -5.90 3.84 10.86
CA ARG A 194 -6.72 5.07 10.76
C ARG A 194 -7.67 5.00 9.54
N VAL A 195 -7.93 3.83 9.07
CA VAL A 195 -8.79 3.54 7.91
C VAL A 195 -9.78 2.46 8.24
N ALA A 196 -10.85 2.36 7.44
CA ALA A 196 -11.88 1.34 7.56
C ALA A 196 -11.90 0.43 6.32
N VAL A 197 -12.41 -0.80 6.48
CA VAL A 197 -12.67 -1.71 5.35
C VAL A 197 -13.66 -1.05 4.39
N GLY A 198 -13.38 -1.16 3.09
CA GLY A 198 -14.14 -0.50 2.02
C GLY A 198 -13.64 0.91 1.66
N GLN A 199 -12.81 1.54 2.46
CA GLN A 199 -12.26 2.87 2.18
C GLN A 199 -11.30 2.84 0.98
N LYS A 200 -11.41 3.85 0.08
CA LYS A 200 -10.46 4.07 -1.01
C LYS A 200 -9.24 4.84 -0.49
N VAL A 201 -8.04 4.39 -0.87
CA VAL A 201 -6.76 4.98 -0.48
C VAL A 201 -5.85 5.18 -1.68
N PHE A 202 -4.90 6.10 -1.54
CA PHE A 202 -3.94 6.48 -2.58
C PHE A 202 -2.51 6.35 -2.05
N ALA A 203 -1.65 5.67 -2.82
CA ALA A 203 -0.25 5.42 -2.50
C ALA A 203 0.50 6.74 -2.23
N GLY A 204 1.20 6.82 -1.11
CA GLY A 204 1.98 7.99 -0.73
C GLY A 204 1.16 9.23 -0.34
N GLN A 205 -0.18 9.16 -0.28
CA GLN A 205 -1.04 10.29 0.07
C GLN A 205 -1.98 10.00 1.25
N SER A 206 -2.63 8.82 1.27
CA SER A 206 -3.57 8.47 2.32
C SER A 206 -2.82 7.96 3.55
N ILE A 207 -3.08 8.55 4.71
CA ILE A 207 -2.59 8.05 6.00
C ILE A 207 -3.43 6.83 6.37
N VAL A 208 -2.80 5.68 6.52
CA VAL A 208 -3.48 4.41 6.83
C VAL A 208 -3.28 3.96 8.27
N ALA A 209 -2.23 4.43 8.94
CA ALA A 209 -2.00 4.16 10.35
C ALA A 209 -1.26 5.32 11.02
N VAL A 210 -1.44 5.46 12.32
CA VAL A 210 -0.76 6.45 13.16
C VAL A 210 -0.17 5.78 14.39
N ARG A 211 0.94 6.33 14.88
CA ARG A 211 1.54 5.87 16.13
C ARG A 211 0.59 6.21 17.27
N GLN A 212 0.29 5.22 18.08
CA GLN A 212 -0.41 5.43 19.34
C GLN A 212 0.54 6.17 20.29
N GLN A 213 0.12 7.32 20.80
CA GLN A 213 0.80 7.87 21.95
C GLN A 213 0.63 6.86 23.09
N PRO A 214 1.70 6.51 23.83
CA PRO A 214 1.49 5.82 25.08
C PRO A 214 0.50 6.68 25.89
N ASP A 215 -0.58 6.06 26.38
CA ASP A 215 -1.53 6.75 27.26
C ASP A 215 -0.69 7.53 28.26
N SER A 216 -0.66 8.85 28.10
CA SER A 216 -0.13 9.72 29.14
C SER A 216 -0.98 9.34 30.35
N ALA A 217 -0.35 8.66 31.31
CA ALA A 217 -0.95 8.27 32.57
C ALA A 217 -1.84 9.45 32.98
N MET A 218 -3.13 9.22 32.93
CA MET A 218 -4.12 10.18 33.45
C MET A 218 -3.63 10.48 34.86
N SER A 219 -3.04 11.67 35.02
CA SER A 219 -2.32 12.05 36.22
C SER A 219 -3.24 11.71 37.38
N THR A 220 -2.73 11.02 38.38
CA THR A 220 -3.39 10.63 39.63
C THR A 220 -4.02 11.86 40.31
N GLU A 221 -3.57 13.08 39.96
CA GLU A 221 -4.12 14.37 40.41
C GLU A 221 -5.51 14.70 39.86
N GLU A 222 -5.97 14.18 38.73
CA GLU A 222 -7.32 14.41 38.21
C GLU A 222 -8.37 13.51 38.88
N ARG A 223 -7.97 12.35 39.38
CA ARG A 223 -8.85 11.48 40.20
C ARG A 223 -9.11 12.02 41.61
N GLU A 224 -8.21 12.81 42.16
CA GLU A 224 -8.38 13.42 43.49
C GLU A 224 -9.24 14.68 43.47
N ARG A 225 -9.50 15.26 42.28
CA ARG A 225 -10.34 16.46 42.12
C ARG A 225 -11.81 16.18 41.79
N SER A 226 -12.24 14.94 41.68
CA SER A 226 -13.66 14.64 41.54
C SER A 226 -14.31 14.79 42.94
N PRO A 227 -15.28 15.70 43.11
CA PRO A 227 -15.94 15.88 44.38
C PRO A 227 -16.68 14.59 44.77
N SER A 228 -16.46 14.16 46.01
CA SER A 228 -17.21 13.03 46.61
C SER A 228 -18.71 13.25 46.47
N PRO A 229 -19.49 12.20 46.14
CA PRO A 229 -20.95 12.35 46.10
C PRO A 229 -21.50 12.74 47.48
N GLU A 230 -22.16 13.88 47.53
CA GLU A 230 -22.89 14.35 48.73
C GLU A 230 -23.87 13.27 49.20
N SER A 231 -23.77 12.94 50.49
CA SER A 231 -24.68 12.03 51.16
C SER A 231 -26.11 12.65 51.17
N PRO A 232 -27.16 11.86 50.89
CA PRO A 232 -28.53 12.39 50.91
C PRO A 232 -28.94 12.78 52.36
N PRO A 233 -29.73 13.86 52.55
CA PRO A 233 -30.16 14.31 53.87
C PRO A 233 -31.10 13.30 54.52
N ALA A 234 -30.85 13.04 55.80
CA ALA A 234 -31.66 12.17 56.63
C ALA A 234 -33.11 12.69 56.70
N SER A 235 -34.05 11.84 56.32
CA SER A 235 -35.49 12.10 56.50
C SER A 235 -35.84 12.10 58.00
N GLY A 236 -36.09 13.29 58.52
CA GLY A 236 -36.66 13.47 59.86
C GLY A 236 -38.11 13.05 59.85
N THR A 237 -38.45 12.15 60.72
CA THR A 237 -39.78 11.75 61.18
C THR A 237 -40.47 12.92 61.91
N ARG A 238 -41.67 13.24 61.44
CA ARG A 238 -42.87 13.54 62.26
C ARG A 238 -44.13 13.29 61.46
#